data_a8651218821fbf6fba4417fb5af7bc54
#
_entry.id   a8651218821fbf6fba4417fb5af7bc54
#
_cell.length_a   1.000
_cell.length_b   1.000
_cell.length_c   1.000
_cell.angle_alpha   90.00
_cell.angle_beta   90.00
_cell.angle_gamma   90.00
#
_symmetry.space_group_name_H-M   'P 1'
#
loop_
_entity.id
_entity.type
_entity.pdbx_description
1 polymer ?
#
loop_
_entity_poly.entity_id
_entity_poly.type
_entity_poly.pdbx_seq_one_letter_code
_entity_poly.pdbx_strand_id
1 'polypeptide(L)'
;MSKPLISVIVPVYNVEKYLGKCVDSILAQTYENLEIILVEDGTRDGCGAICDAYAAKDPRVRVIHKENGGLSSARNAGMDIARGEYFGFVDSDDWIEPETYETLLNLAEKYDADLVSGSRYDVAEPTGERTLGLHHKKEECISAMEMLGRVFVWDGCDSAAWDKLYRRHLFADIRYPLGMYSEDIAIFYKLME
;
A
#
# COMPACT_ATOMS: atom_id res chain seq x y z
N MET A 1 -9.29 -8.19 -22.84
CA MET A 1 -9.93 -7.72 -21.59
C MET A 1 -9.24 -6.42 -21.21
N SER A 2 -9.94 -5.46 -20.59
CA SER A 2 -9.29 -4.26 -20.06
C SER A 2 -8.38 -4.65 -18.88
N LYS A 3 -7.21 -4.02 -18.79
CA LYS A 3 -6.33 -4.20 -17.61
C LYS A 3 -7.10 -3.80 -16.33
N PRO A 4 -7.07 -4.58 -15.22
CA PRO A 4 -7.77 -4.23 -13.99
C PRO A 4 -7.25 -2.91 -13.39
N LEU A 5 -8.12 -2.13 -12.75
CA LEU A 5 -7.73 -0.91 -12.06
C LEU A 5 -7.14 -1.26 -10.69
N ILE A 6 -6.00 -0.67 -10.34
CA ILE A 6 -5.42 -0.75 -9.00
C ILE A 6 -5.61 0.59 -8.30
N SER A 7 -6.22 0.60 -7.12
CA SER A 7 -6.29 1.78 -6.25
C SER A 7 -5.12 1.75 -5.28
N VAL A 8 -4.23 2.74 -5.40
CA VAL A 8 -3.10 2.92 -4.51
C VAL A 8 -3.47 3.95 -3.44
N ILE A 9 -3.56 3.51 -2.19
CA ILE A 9 -3.99 4.32 -1.05
C ILE A 9 -2.76 4.74 -0.27
N VAL A 10 -2.56 6.06 -0.11
CA VAL A 10 -1.41 6.65 0.55
C VAL A 10 -1.90 7.52 1.71
N PRO A 11 -1.82 7.05 2.96
CA PRO A 11 -2.08 7.88 4.14
C PRO A 11 -0.96 8.89 4.33
N VAL A 12 -1.31 10.17 4.52
CA VAL A 12 -0.35 11.28 4.59
C VAL A 12 -0.51 12.05 5.89
N TYR A 13 0.57 12.08 6.71
CA TYR A 13 0.58 12.86 7.94
C TYR A 13 2.01 13.23 8.37
N ASN A 14 2.35 14.53 8.36
CA ASN A 14 3.65 15.08 8.80
C ASN A 14 4.89 14.44 8.12
N VAL A 15 4.86 14.29 6.80
CA VAL A 15 5.90 13.63 5.98
C VAL A 15 6.37 14.49 4.80
N GLU A 16 6.29 15.80 4.91
CA GLU A 16 6.61 16.77 3.85
C GLU A 16 7.93 16.46 3.13
N LYS A 17 8.95 16.03 3.87
CA LYS A 17 10.27 15.69 3.32
C LYS A 17 10.25 14.51 2.35
N TYR A 18 9.34 13.55 2.54
CA TYR A 18 9.35 12.25 1.84
C TYR A 18 8.24 12.13 0.81
N LEU A 19 7.11 12.82 1.01
CA LEU A 19 5.88 12.68 0.23
C LEU A 19 6.12 12.80 -1.28
N GLY A 20 6.94 13.75 -1.71
CA GLY A 20 7.25 13.93 -3.13
C GLY A 20 7.85 12.67 -3.75
N LYS A 21 8.86 12.08 -3.09
CA LYS A 21 9.51 10.85 -3.55
C LYS A 21 8.53 9.67 -3.60
N CYS A 22 7.68 9.55 -2.59
CA CYS A 22 6.65 8.53 -2.52
C CYS A 22 5.71 8.61 -3.75
N VAL A 23 5.07 9.76 -3.95
CA VAL A 23 4.09 9.94 -5.04
C VAL A 23 4.75 9.81 -6.41
N ASP A 24 5.94 10.36 -6.61
CA ASP A 24 6.70 10.23 -7.86
C ASP A 24 6.98 8.74 -8.20
N SER A 25 7.30 7.91 -7.20
CA SER A 25 7.53 6.47 -7.41
C SER A 25 6.27 5.72 -7.85
N ILE A 26 5.10 6.14 -7.35
CA ILE A 26 3.82 5.56 -7.76
C ILE A 26 3.43 6.03 -9.16
N LEU A 27 3.66 7.29 -9.49
CA LEU A 27 3.39 7.83 -10.81
C LEU A 27 4.28 7.23 -11.90
N ALA A 28 5.51 6.80 -11.53
CA ALA A 28 6.49 6.18 -12.40
C ALA A 28 6.31 4.67 -12.61
N GLN A 29 5.25 4.07 -12.09
CA GLN A 29 4.99 2.64 -12.27
C GLN A 29 4.80 2.27 -13.74
N THR A 30 5.38 1.11 -14.15
CA THR A 30 5.20 0.55 -15.50
C THR A 30 3.74 0.13 -15.76
N TYR A 31 2.99 -0.20 -14.71
CA TYR A 31 1.56 -0.43 -14.78
C TYR A 31 0.80 0.89 -14.73
N GLU A 32 0.15 1.27 -15.84
CA GLU A 32 -0.46 2.60 -16.00
C GLU A 32 -1.88 2.73 -15.45
N ASN A 33 -2.66 1.62 -15.38
CA ASN A 33 -4.07 1.68 -14.97
C ASN A 33 -4.21 1.77 -13.43
N LEU A 34 -3.77 2.89 -12.89
CA LEU A 34 -3.79 3.22 -11.46
C LEU A 34 -4.75 4.37 -11.18
N GLU A 35 -5.39 4.35 -10.01
CA GLU A 35 -5.84 5.55 -9.31
C GLU A 35 -5.05 5.69 -8.01
N ILE A 36 -4.61 6.89 -7.69
CA ILE A 36 -3.76 7.19 -6.53
C ILE A 36 -4.59 8.05 -5.59
N ILE A 37 -4.81 7.57 -4.38
CA ILE A 37 -5.66 8.25 -3.40
C ILE A 37 -4.77 8.71 -2.24
N LEU A 38 -4.42 9.99 -2.25
CA LEU A 38 -3.68 10.64 -1.16
C LEU A 38 -4.67 11.05 -0.08
N VAL A 39 -4.53 10.48 1.11
CA VAL A 39 -5.41 10.79 2.26
C VAL A 39 -4.65 11.63 3.25
N GLU A 40 -4.78 12.95 3.13
CA GLU A 40 -4.20 13.93 4.03
C GLU A 40 -5.00 13.94 5.35
N ASP A 41 -4.39 13.43 6.41
CA ASP A 41 -5.03 13.16 7.71
C ASP A 41 -4.80 14.32 8.72
N GLY A 42 -5.13 15.55 8.33
CA GLY A 42 -5.05 16.72 9.20
C GLY A 42 -3.62 17.12 9.55
N THR A 43 -2.70 17.06 8.59
CA THR A 43 -1.31 17.44 8.76
C THR A 43 -1.14 18.92 9.10
N ARG A 44 0.00 19.28 9.75
CA ARG A 44 0.32 20.66 10.07
C ARG A 44 1.48 21.22 9.26
N ASP A 45 2.12 20.39 8.45
CA ASP A 45 3.20 20.74 7.54
C ASP A 45 2.70 21.02 6.11
N GLY A 46 3.60 21.10 5.12
CA GLY A 46 3.26 21.38 3.73
C GLY A 46 2.60 20.25 2.95
N CYS A 47 2.34 19.09 3.55
CA CYS A 47 1.81 17.91 2.83
C CYS A 47 0.50 18.20 2.09
N GLY A 48 -0.43 18.96 2.68
CA GLY A 48 -1.71 19.28 2.02
C GLY A 48 -1.51 20.00 0.69
N ALA A 49 -0.65 21.01 0.66
CA ALA A 49 -0.34 21.74 -0.58
C ALA A 49 0.40 20.85 -1.62
N ILE A 50 1.23 19.93 -1.17
CA ILE A 50 1.91 18.96 -2.03
C ILE A 50 0.87 18.01 -2.67
N CYS A 51 -0.05 17.45 -1.88
CA CYS A 51 -1.13 16.61 -2.37
C CYS A 51 -1.95 17.31 -3.47
N ASP A 52 -2.38 18.54 -3.21
CA ASP A 52 -3.14 19.34 -4.18
C ASP A 52 -2.36 19.61 -5.46
N ALA A 53 -1.06 19.89 -5.35
CA ALA A 53 -0.20 20.09 -6.49
C ALA A 53 -0.07 18.85 -7.38
N TYR A 54 -0.03 17.65 -6.80
CA TYR A 54 -0.05 16.39 -7.56
C TYR A 54 -1.40 16.15 -8.23
N ALA A 55 -2.52 16.35 -7.52
CA ALA A 55 -3.85 16.20 -8.09
C ALA A 55 -4.12 17.18 -9.28
N ALA A 56 -3.54 18.38 -9.22
CA ALA A 56 -3.63 19.34 -10.32
C ALA A 56 -2.81 18.94 -11.55
N LYS A 57 -1.78 18.08 -11.39
CA LYS A 57 -0.86 17.69 -12.48
C LYS A 57 -1.24 16.38 -13.15
N ASP A 58 -1.77 15.42 -12.39
CA ASP A 58 -2.05 14.06 -12.89
C ASP A 58 -3.49 13.64 -12.54
N PRO A 59 -4.33 13.36 -13.54
CA PRO A 59 -5.75 13.01 -13.32
C PRO A 59 -5.95 11.68 -12.60
N ARG A 60 -4.93 10.85 -12.48
CA ARG A 60 -4.97 9.62 -11.68
C ARG A 60 -4.94 9.88 -10.18
N VAL A 61 -4.47 11.08 -9.76
CA VAL A 61 -4.34 11.47 -8.35
C VAL A 61 -5.64 12.10 -7.85
N ARG A 62 -6.12 11.60 -6.73
CA ARG A 62 -7.26 12.12 -5.99
C ARG A 62 -6.82 12.40 -4.56
N VAL A 63 -7.32 13.48 -3.97
CA VAL A 63 -6.98 13.87 -2.59
C VAL A 63 -8.22 13.84 -1.71
N ILE A 64 -8.05 13.35 -0.50
CA ILE A 64 -8.99 13.50 0.61
C ILE A 64 -8.29 14.34 1.68
N HIS A 65 -8.87 15.48 2.05
CA HIS A 65 -8.48 16.23 3.24
C HIS A 65 -9.45 15.89 4.36
N LYS A 66 -8.96 15.48 5.52
CA LYS A 66 -9.79 15.14 6.67
C LYS A 66 -9.15 15.58 7.99
N GLU A 67 -9.95 15.69 9.03
CA GLU A 67 -9.42 15.84 10.39
C GLU A 67 -8.62 14.60 10.78
N ASN A 68 -7.54 14.83 11.57
CA ASN A 68 -6.67 13.74 12.00
C ASN A 68 -7.46 12.65 12.75
N GLY A 69 -7.38 11.44 12.26
CA GLY A 69 -8.00 10.25 12.84
C GLY A 69 -7.04 9.07 12.94
N GLY A 70 -5.77 9.28 12.54
CA GLY A 70 -4.72 8.26 12.55
C GLY A 70 -4.72 7.35 11.32
N LEU A 71 -3.67 6.53 11.22
CA LEU A 71 -3.34 5.70 10.07
C LEU A 71 -4.51 4.81 9.60
N SER A 72 -5.14 4.09 10.53
CA SER A 72 -6.33 3.27 10.23
C SER A 72 -7.47 4.09 9.61
N SER A 73 -7.73 5.27 10.14
CA SER A 73 -8.77 6.17 9.64
C SER A 73 -8.46 6.67 8.24
N ALA A 74 -7.20 6.99 7.96
CA ALA A 74 -6.76 7.43 6.64
C ALA A 74 -6.87 6.29 5.61
N ARG A 75 -6.37 5.08 5.94
CA ARG A 75 -6.52 3.91 5.06
C ARG A 75 -7.98 3.60 4.76
N ASN A 76 -8.86 3.61 5.78
CA ASN A 76 -10.29 3.37 5.61
C ASN A 76 -10.95 4.41 4.70
N ALA A 77 -10.65 5.70 4.89
CA ALA A 77 -11.18 6.77 4.03
C ALA A 77 -10.76 6.60 2.57
N GLY A 78 -9.51 6.17 2.33
CA GLY A 78 -9.04 5.84 0.99
C GLY A 78 -9.80 4.67 0.38
N MET A 79 -9.99 3.58 1.13
CA MET A 79 -10.73 2.40 0.67
C MET A 79 -12.20 2.72 0.33
N ASP A 80 -12.84 3.62 1.08
CA ASP A 80 -14.25 3.96 0.89
C ASP A 80 -14.52 4.64 -0.46
N ILE A 81 -13.54 5.35 -1.04
CA ILE A 81 -13.68 6.00 -2.34
C ILE A 81 -12.96 5.27 -3.49
N ALA A 82 -12.21 4.21 -3.16
CA ALA A 82 -11.46 3.43 -4.13
C ALA A 82 -12.39 2.66 -5.09
N ARG A 83 -12.02 2.64 -6.38
CA ARG A 83 -12.81 2.01 -7.45
C ARG A 83 -12.13 0.78 -8.06
N GLY A 84 -10.86 0.57 -7.73
CA GLY A 84 -10.04 -0.51 -8.28
C GLY A 84 -10.55 -1.90 -7.93
N GLU A 85 -10.18 -2.86 -8.77
CA GLU A 85 -10.37 -4.29 -8.53
C GLU A 85 -9.35 -4.81 -7.51
N TYR A 86 -8.22 -4.08 -7.39
CA TYR A 86 -7.16 -4.35 -6.44
C TYR A 86 -6.84 -3.12 -5.60
N PHE A 87 -6.39 -3.34 -4.38
CA PHE A 87 -5.86 -2.33 -3.47
C PHE A 87 -4.36 -2.54 -3.25
N GLY A 88 -3.60 -1.46 -3.34
CA GLY A 88 -2.25 -1.34 -2.82
C GLY A 88 -2.22 -0.25 -1.75
N PHE A 89 -1.39 -0.42 -0.74
CA PHE A 89 -1.11 0.62 0.24
C PHE A 89 0.37 1.00 0.12
N VAL A 90 0.68 2.27 0.29
CA VAL A 90 2.07 2.77 0.34
C VAL A 90 2.15 3.77 1.48
N ASP A 91 3.04 3.55 2.42
CA ASP A 91 3.29 4.53 3.48
C ASP A 91 4.03 5.74 2.90
N SER A 92 3.62 6.94 3.26
CA SER A 92 4.00 8.17 2.57
C SER A 92 5.45 8.63 2.78
N ASP A 93 6.20 7.96 3.64
CA ASP A 93 7.64 8.09 3.84
C ASP A 93 8.47 7.04 3.09
N ASP A 94 7.80 6.08 2.43
CA ASP A 94 8.41 5.04 1.61
C ASP A 94 8.29 5.32 0.11
N TRP A 95 8.90 4.46 -0.74
CA TRP A 95 8.76 4.44 -2.19
C TRP A 95 8.80 3.03 -2.74
N ILE A 96 8.26 2.84 -3.93
CA ILE A 96 8.20 1.53 -4.60
C ILE A 96 9.04 1.52 -5.89
N GLU A 97 9.55 0.35 -6.24
CA GLU A 97 10.29 0.17 -7.49
C GLU A 97 9.34 0.24 -8.71
N PRO A 98 9.83 0.64 -9.91
CA PRO A 98 8.95 0.92 -11.06
C PRO A 98 8.06 -0.24 -11.52
N GLU A 99 8.50 -1.47 -11.36
CA GLU A 99 7.78 -2.67 -11.81
C GLU A 99 6.91 -3.30 -10.72
N THR A 100 6.75 -2.67 -9.55
CA THR A 100 6.11 -3.27 -8.38
C THR A 100 4.69 -3.74 -8.70
N TYR A 101 3.79 -2.87 -9.15
CA TYR A 101 2.41 -3.26 -9.38
C TYR A 101 2.23 -4.16 -10.60
N GLU A 102 3.04 -4.01 -11.64
CA GLU A 102 3.01 -4.93 -12.78
C GLU A 102 3.41 -6.34 -12.36
N THR A 103 4.46 -6.47 -11.54
CA THR A 103 4.94 -7.76 -11.02
C THR A 103 3.89 -8.41 -10.10
N LEU A 104 3.37 -7.66 -9.12
CA LEU A 104 2.39 -8.19 -8.16
C LEU A 104 1.08 -8.60 -8.86
N LEU A 105 0.62 -7.81 -9.83
CA LEU A 105 -0.59 -8.14 -10.59
C LEU A 105 -0.40 -9.38 -11.46
N ASN A 106 0.73 -9.49 -12.16
CA ASN A 106 1.04 -10.68 -12.97
C ASN A 106 1.04 -11.96 -12.11
N LEU A 107 1.54 -11.88 -10.87
CA LEU A 107 1.51 -13.00 -9.93
C LEU A 107 0.08 -13.29 -9.44
N ALA A 108 -0.71 -12.25 -9.13
CA ALA A 108 -2.11 -12.40 -8.75
C ALA A 108 -2.93 -13.11 -9.84
N GLU A 109 -2.75 -12.71 -11.10
CA GLU A 109 -3.43 -13.32 -12.25
C GLU A 109 -2.92 -14.76 -12.53
N LYS A 110 -1.59 -14.97 -12.47
CA LYS A 110 -0.97 -16.28 -12.72
C LYS A 110 -1.44 -17.36 -11.78
N TYR A 111 -1.61 -17.04 -10.51
CA TYR A 111 -1.98 -17.99 -9.46
C TYR A 111 -3.44 -17.89 -9.03
N ASP A 112 -4.21 -16.99 -9.64
CA ASP A 112 -5.56 -16.62 -9.18
C ASP A 112 -5.58 -16.29 -7.68
N ALA A 113 -4.55 -15.55 -7.23
CA ALA A 113 -4.34 -15.22 -5.82
C ALA A 113 -5.11 -13.97 -5.42
N ASP A 114 -5.69 -13.99 -4.22
CA ASP A 114 -6.41 -12.84 -3.65
C ASP A 114 -5.48 -11.85 -2.97
N LEU A 115 -4.29 -12.31 -2.55
CA LEU A 115 -3.25 -11.50 -1.94
C LEU A 115 -1.89 -11.92 -2.50
N VAL A 116 -1.07 -10.93 -2.87
CA VAL A 116 0.32 -11.13 -3.28
C VAL A 116 1.22 -10.25 -2.43
N SER A 117 2.28 -10.83 -1.86
CA SER A 117 3.27 -10.12 -1.04
C SER A 117 4.58 -9.97 -1.81
N GLY A 118 5.15 -8.78 -1.79
CA GLY A 118 6.45 -8.44 -2.36
C GLY A 118 7.59 -8.52 -1.33
N SER A 119 8.81 -8.36 -1.82
CA SER A 119 10.00 -8.17 -0.97
C SER A 119 10.25 -6.68 -0.74
N ARG A 120 11.07 -6.35 0.26
CA ARG A 120 11.44 -4.96 0.56
C ARG A 120 12.93 -4.78 0.81
N TYR A 121 13.37 -3.55 0.62
CA TYR A 121 14.68 -3.07 1.08
C TYR A 121 14.49 -2.10 2.24
N ASP A 122 15.32 -2.22 3.26
CA ASP A 122 15.45 -1.22 4.30
C ASP A 122 16.54 -0.23 3.87
N VAL A 123 16.27 1.07 3.96
CA VAL A 123 17.17 2.12 3.48
C VAL A 123 17.63 2.97 4.66
N ALA A 124 18.95 2.99 4.91
CA ALA A 124 19.54 3.76 5.99
C ALA A 124 19.68 5.25 5.60
N GLU A 125 19.09 6.16 6.37
CA GLU A 125 19.37 7.59 6.25
C GLU A 125 20.58 7.98 7.13
N PRO A 126 21.42 8.92 6.70
CA PRO A 126 21.37 9.69 5.45
C PRO A 126 22.16 9.06 4.29
N THR A 127 22.72 7.86 4.47
CA THR A 127 23.67 7.25 3.52
C THR A 127 23.00 6.75 2.23
N GLY A 128 21.71 6.41 2.30
CA GLY A 128 20.99 5.76 1.19
C GLY A 128 21.39 4.30 1.00
N GLU A 129 22.16 3.71 1.93
CA GLU A 129 22.54 2.30 1.88
C GLU A 129 21.30 1.41 1.96
N ARG A 130 21.17 0.49 0.99
CA ARG A 130 20.06 -0.46 0.91
C ARG A 130 20.50 -1.80 1.47
N THR A 131 19.74 -2.32 2.43
CA THR A 131 19.86 -3.69 2.91
C THR A 131 18.61 -4.47 2.55
N LEU A 132 18.77 -5.74 2.17
CA LEU A 132 17.63 -6.58 1.88
C LEU A 132 16.93 -6.90 3.21
N GLY A 133 15.74 -6.34 3.39
CA GLY A 133 14.87 -6.59 4.54
C GLY A 133 14.13 -7.92 4.40
N LEU A 134 12.80 -7.88 4.52
CA LEU A 134 12.00 -9.06 4.21
C LEU A 134 12.14 -9.41 2.73
N HIS A 135 12.43 -10.68 2.42
CA HIS A 135 12.50 -11.13 1.03
C HIS A 135 11.97 -12.56 0.86
N HIS A 136 11.27 -12.75 -0.24
CA HIS A 136 10.85 -14.07 -0.68
C HIS A 136 11.99 -14.76 -1.43
N LYS A 137 12.39 -15.95 -0.97
CA LYS A 137 13.49 -16.72 -1.59
C LYS A 137 13.12 -17.32 -2.93
N LYS A 138 11.84 -17.47 -3.18
CA LYS A 138 11.26 -18.03 -4.40
C LYS A 138 9.84 -17.53 -4.59
N GLU A 139 9.38 -17.57 -5.83
CA GLU A 139 7.98 -17.41 -6.17
C GLU A 139 7.21 -18.67 -5.79
N GLU A 140 6.16 -18.55 -4.99
CA GLU A 140 5.32 -19.66 -4.58
C GLU A 140 3.88 -19.20 -4.29
N CYS A 141 2.94 -20.12 -4.44
CA CYS A 141 1.55 -19.94 -4.03
C CYS A 141 1.27 -20.82 -2.81
N ILE A 142 0.81 -20.21 -1.75
CA ILE A 142 0.54 -20.89 -0.46
C ILE A 142 -0.88 -20.58 0.00
N SER A 143 -1.40 -21.40 0.91
CA SER A 143 -2.72 -21.14 1.50
C SER A 143 -2.67 -19.98 2.49
N ALA A 144 -3.82 -19.35 2.76
CA ALA A 144 -3.97 -18.31 3.77
C ALA A 144 -3.47 -18.78 5.14
N MET A 145 -3.80 -20.00 5.55
CA MET A 145 -3.34 -20.58 6.82
C MET A 145 -1.82 -20.79 6.88
N GLU A 146 -1.19 -21.16 5.78
CA GLU A 146 0.26 -21.27 5.71
C GLU A 146 0.92 -19.90 5.79
N MET A 147 0.38 -18.90 5.07
CA MET A 147 0.86 -17.54 5.12
C MET A 147 0.76 -16.96 6.55
N LEU A 148 -0.39 -17.16 7.21
CA LEU A 148 -0.57 -16.77 8.62
C LEU A 148 0.48 -17.42 9.54
N GLY A 149 0.73 -18.72 9.38
CA GLY A 149 1.75 -19.43 10.14
C GLY A 149 3.15 -18.86 9.94
N ARG A 150 3.51 -18.51 8.70
CA ARG A 150 4.82 -17.91 8.38
C ARG A 150 5.01 -16.52 8.99
N VAL A 151 3.95 -15.69 9.02
CA VAL A 151 4.00 -14.39 9.69
C VAL A 151 4.35 -14.52 11.17
N PHE A 152 3.77 -15.50 11.87
CA PHE A 152 4.07 -15.71 13.30
C PHE A 152 5.50 -16.19 13.58
N VAL A 153 6.15 -16.86 12.64
CA VAL A 153 7.52 -17.35 12.80
C VAL A 153 8.54 -16.54 12.00
N TRP A 154 8.14 -15.44 11.40
CA TRP A 154 9.00 -14.54 10.60
C TRP A 154 9.71 -15.26 9.43
N ASP A 155 9.04 -16.21 8.79
CA ASP A 155 9.59 -16.95 7.65
C ASP A 155 9.20 -16.30 6.31
N GLY A 156 9.84 -15.18 6.02
CA GLY A 156 9.70 -14.48 4.75
C GLY A 156 8.35 -13.79 4.51
N CYS A 157 7.47 -13.73 5.51
CA CYS A 157 6.19 -13.04 5.46
C CYS A 157 6.03 -12.14 6.69
N ASP A 158 5.35 -11.01 6.53
CA ASP A 158 4.89 -10.19 7.64
C ASP A 158 3.46 -9.67 7.41
N SER A 159 2.92 -8.94 8.38
CA SER A 159 1.58 -8.38 8.33
C SER A 159 1.51 -6.97 7.73
N ALA A 160 2.63 -6.38 7.31
CA ALA A 160 2.66 -5.03 6.77
C ALA A 160 1.67 -4.86 5.60
N ALA A 161 0.99 -3.73 5.55
CA ALA A 161 0.01 -3.48 4.49
C ALA A 161 0.66 -3.09 3.17
N TRP A 162 1.80 -2.40 3.20
CA TRP A 162 2.37 -1.63 2.11
C TRP A 162 3.24 -2.42 1.12
N ASP A 163 3.59 -3.66 1.40
CA ASP A 163 4.35 -4.53 0.51
C ASP A 163 3.46 -5.53 -0.26
N LYS A 164 2.15 -5.30 -0.32
CA LYS A 164 1.17 -6.25 -0.82
C LYS A 164 0.21 -5.66 -1.84
N LEU A 165 -0.32 -6.54 -2.70
CA LEU A 165 -1.46 -6.28 -3.56
C LEU A 165 -2.62 -7.17 -3.12
N TYR A 166 -3.80 -6.59 -2.93
CA TYR A 166 -4.99 -7.25 -2.41
C TYR A 166 -6.13 -7.19 -3.42
N ARG A 167 -6.83 -8.28 -3.67
CA ARG A 167 -8.13 -8.18 -4.34
C ARG A 167 -9.13 -7.44 -3.45
N ARG A 168 -9.85 -6.49 -4.03
CA ARG A 168 -10.78 -5.61 -3.32
C ARG A 168 -11.82 -6.35 -2.47
N HIS A 169 -12.30 -7.53 -2.92
CA HIS A 169 -13.33 -8.27 -2.21
C HIS A 169 -12.91 -8.71 -0.81
N LEU A 170 -11.61 -8.87 -0.55
CA LEU A 170 -11.08 -9.16 0.78
C LEU A 170 -11.48 -8.10 1.83
N PHE A 171 -11.73 -6.88 1.38
CA PHE A 171 -12.14 -5.75 2.24
C PHE A 171 -13.64 -5.45 2.18
N ALA A 172 -14.49 -6.36 1.67
CA ALA A 172 -15.93 -6.10 1.58
C ALA A 172 -16.54 -5.69 2.91
N ASP A 173 -16.23 -6.44 3.97
CA ASP A 173 -16.74 -6.23 5.33
C ASP A 173 -15.63 -5.96 6.36
N ILE A 174 -14.39 -5.78 5.90
CA ILE A 174 -13.21 -5.58 6.75
C ILE A 174 -12.75 -4.13 6.66
N ARG A 175 -12.46 -3.52 7.81
CA ARG A 175 -11.88 -2.17 7.94
C ARG A 175 -10.79 -2.17 9.01
N TYR A 176 -9.79 -1.31 8.82
CA TYR A 176 -8.75 -1.08 9.82
C TYR A 176 -9.36 -0.59 11.13
N PRO A 177 -9.02 -1.21 12.29
CA PRO A 177 -9.55 -0.81 13.59
C PRO A 177 -9.02 0.56 13.99
N LEU A 178 -9.93 1.47 14.39
CA LEU A 178 -9.53 2.81 14.81
C LEU A 178 -8.88 2.79 16.20
N GLY A 179 -7.85 3.62 16.39
CA GLY A 179 -7.17 3.80 17.67
C GLY A 179 -6.38 2.59 18.18
N MET A 180 -6.08 1.63 17.30
CA MET A 180 -5.26 0.45 17.63
C MET A 180 -3.85 0.64 17.12
N TYR A 181 -2.85 0.26 17.93
CA TYR A 181 -1.48 0.07 17.48
C TYR A 181 -1.34 -1.34 16.88
N SER A 182 -0.47 -1.48 15.85
CA SER A 182 -0.29 -2.73 15.11
C SER A 182 -1.61 -3.20 14.44
N GLU A 183 -2.33 -2.28 13.87
CA GLU A 183 -3.59 -2.49 13.15
C GLU A 183 -3.43 -3.48 12.00
N ASP A 184 -2.23 -3.53 11.41
CA ASP A 184 -1.89 -4.43 10.30
C ASP A 184 -2.02 -5.89 10.72
N ILE A 185 -1.56 -6.27 11.92
CA ILE A 185 -1.70 -7.65 12.43
C ILE A 185 -3.18 -8.02 12.56
N ALA A 186 -4.00 -7.11 13.10
CA ALA A 186 -5.43 -7.36 13.30
C ALA A 186 -6.17 -7.53 11.96
N ILE A 187 -5.82 -6.72 10.96
CA ILE A 187 -6.38 -6.84 9.61
C ILE A 187 -5.89 -8.10 8.94
N PHE A 188 -4.59 -8.35 8.96
CA PHE A 188 -3.99 -9.52 8.31
C PHE A 188 -4.63 -10.81 8.77
N TYR A 189 -4.83 -10.97 10.10
CA TYR A 189 -5.53 -12.13 10.64
C TYR A 189 -6.94 -12.31 10.05
N LYS A 190 -7.73 -11.23 10.00
CA LYS A 190 -9.09 -11.27 9.44
C LYS A 190 -9.13 -11.55 7.94
N LEU A 191 -8.12 -11.12 7.20
CA LEU A 191 -8.03 -11.40 5.76
C LEU A 191 -7.68 -12.87 5.47
N MET A 192 -7.10 -13.58 6.45
CA MET A 192 -6.72 -14.99 6.33
C MET A 192 -7.81 -15.97 6.81
N GLU A 193 -8.88 -15.50 7.47
CA GLU A 193 -10.08 -16.29 7.82
C GLU A 193 -10.96 -16.55 6.60
#